data_47903a02128661955737e2f519d0c73f
#
_entry.id   47903a02128661955737e2f519d0c73f
#
_cell.length_a   1.000
_cell.length_b   1.000
_cell.length_c   1.000
_cell.angle_alpha   90.00
_cell.angle_beta   90.00
_cell.angle_gamma   90.00
#
_symmetry.space_group_name_H-M   'P 1'
#
loop_
_entity.id
_entity.type
_entity.pdbx_description
1 polymer ?
#
loop_
_entity_poly.entity_id
_entity_poly.type
_entity_poly.pdbx_seq_one_letter_code
_entity_poly.pdbx_strand_id
1 'polypeptide(L)'
;MLDLLQKIQQPMVLDADGINALGGHIDVLDARRDRITVLTPHDGEFTRIGGDLTGSNRLGAARAFGAAHGCVLVLKGHRTLTAAPAGNVLVNTTGNSGLAKGGSGDVLTGIVAALLAQGATAVRAAAVGVWLHGRAGDLAAERLTP
;
A
#
# COMPACT_ATOMS: atom_id res chain seq x y z
N MET A 1 -7.50 -11.39 -14.70
CA MET A 1 -6.94 -10.80 -13.45
C MET A 1 -7.82 -11.12 -12.24
N LEU A 2 -9.10 -10.73 -12.21
CA LEU A 2 -9.99 -10.95 -11.05
C LEU A 2 -10.11 -12.42 -10.63
N ASP A 3 -10.29 -13.33 -11.58
CA ASP A 3 -10.33 -14.78 -11.29
C ASP A 3 -9.05 -15.30 -10.65
N LEU A 4 -7.90 -14.74 -11.07
CA LEU A 4 -6.61 -15.09 -10.50
C LEU A 4 -6.51 -14.62 -9.04
N LEU A 5 -6.95 -13.39 -8.76
CA LEU A 5 -6.96 -12.83 -7.40
C LEU A 5 -7.79 -13.68 -6.45
N GLN A 6 -8.93 -14.20 -6.91
CA GLN A 6 -9.78 -15.07 -6.09
C GLN A 6 -9.14 -16.44 -5.80
N LYS A 7 -8.37 -16.99 -6.75
CA LYS A 7 -7.79 -18.34 -6.65
C LYS A 7 -6.50 -18.41 -5.85
N ILE A 8 -5.70 -17.33 -5.84
CA ILE A 8 -4.41 -17.30 -5.13
C ILE A 8 -4.65 -17.37 -3.62
N GLN A 9 -4.03 -18.35 -2.96
CA GLN A 9 -4.09 -18.55 -1.50
C GLN A 9 -2.95 -17.83 -0.77
N GLN A 10 -1.84 -17.59 -1.45
CA GLN A 10 -0.63 -16.99 -0.90
C GLN A 10 -0.84 -15.52 -0.53
N PRO A 11 -0.02 -14.97 0.37
CA PRO A 11 0.09 -13.52 0.58
C PRO A 11 0.31 -12.79 -0.73
N MET A 12 -0.34 -11.64 -0.90
CA MET A 12 -0.33 -10.89 -2.14
C MET A 12 -0.08 -9.40 -1.90
N VAL A 13 0.73 -8.80 -2.75
CA VAL A 13 0.86 -7.34 -2.86
C VAL A 13 0.30 -6.93 -4.21
N LEU A 14 -0.63 -5.98 -4.23
CA LEU A 14 -1.23 -5.42 -5.44
C LEU A 14 -0.82 -3.95 -5.59
N ASP A 15 -0.34 -3.60 -6.77
CA ASP A 15 0.00 -2.24 -7.16
C ASP A 15 -0.47 -1.95 -8.59
N ALA A 16 -0.54 -0.71 -8.98
CA ALA A 16 -0.78 -0.23 -10.34
C ALA A 16 -1.99 -0.94 -11.00
N ASP A 17 -1.74 -1.69 -12.08
CA ASP A 17 -2.80 -2.38 -12.84
C ASP A 17 -3.55 -3.44 -12.02
N GLY A 18 -2.90 -4.05 -11.03
CA GLY A 18 -3.55 -4.95 -10.08
C GLY A 18 -4.61 -4.23 -9.25
N ILE A 19 -4.33 -3.01 -8.82
CA ILE A 19 -5.28 -2.13 -8.11
C ILE A 19 -6.36 -1.65 -9.08
N ASN A 20 -5.98 -1.19 -10.27
CA ASN A 20 -6.93 -0.73 -11.27
C ASN A 20 -7.98 -1.78 -11.63
N ALA A 21 -7.60 -3.05 -11.66
CA ALA A 21 -8.51 -4.17 -11.92
C ALA A 21 -9.59 -4.35 -10.83
N LEU A 22 -9.38 -3.83 -9.62
CA LEU A 22 -10.36 -3.85 -8.54
C LEU A 22 -11.45 -2.76 -8.68
N GLY A 23 -11.29 -1.82 -9.60
CA GLY A 23 -12.29 -0.77 -9.84
C GLY A 23 -13.64 -1.37 -10.25
N GLY A 24 -14.68 -1.13 -9.44
CA GLY A 24 -16.00 -1.75 -9.63
C GLY A 24 -16.11 -3.22 -9.20
N HIS A 25 -15.03 -3.81 -8.65
CA HIS A 25 -14.95 -5.23 -8.25
C HIS A 25 -14.29 -5.39 -6.87
N ILE A 26 -14.53 -4.46 -5.96
CA ILE A 26 -13.89 -4.42 -4.64
C ILE A 26 -14.30 -5.63 -3.76
N ASP A 27 -15.43 -6.25 -4.05
CA ASP A 27 -15.92 -7.49 -3.45
C ASP A 27 -14.91 -8.65 -3.53
N VAL A 28 -13.99 -8.61 -4.50
CA VAL A 28 -12.87 -9.55 -4.59
C VAL A 28 -11.98 -9.50 -3.35
N LEU A 29 -11.75 -8.32 -2.76
CA LEU A 29 -11.02 -8.19 -1.51
C LEU A 29 -11.79 -8.78 -0.33
N ASP A 30 -13.11 -8.57 -0.30
CA ASP A 30 -13.97 -9.09 0.76
C ASP A 30 -13.97 -10.62 0.77
N ALA A 31 -13.91 -11.24 -0.40
CA ALA A 31 -13.76 -12.69 -0.54
C ALA A 31 -12.38 -13.23 -0.10
N ARG A 32 -11.41 -12.34 0.13
CA ARG A 32 -10.04 -12.67 0.55
C ARG A 32 -9.71 -12.26 1.98
N ARG A 33 -10.70 -11.92 2.81
CA ARG A 33 -10.47 -11.42 4.19
C ARG A 33 -9.65 -12.36 5.08
N ASP A 34 -9.70 -13.65 4.82
CA ASP A 34 -8.95 -14.71 5.49
C ASP A 34 -7.50 -14.84 4.98
N ARG A 35 -7.11 -14.04 3.97
CA ARG A 35 -5.80 -14.10 3.31
C ARG A 35 -5.11 -12.75 3.36
N ILE A 36 -3.79 -12.78 3.42
CA ILE A 36 -2.98 -11.56 3.43
C ILE A 36 -3.05 -10.89 2.07
N THR A 37 -3.59 -9.66 2.05
CA THR A 37 -3.57 -8.78 0.89
C THR A 37 -3.06 -7.41 1.31
N VAL A 38 -2.04 -6.91 0.63
CA VAL A 38 -1.49 -5.57 0.79
C VAL A 38 -1.76 -4.80 -0.49
N LEU A 39 -2.36 -3.63 -0.38
CA LEU A 39 -2.57 -2.70 -1.50
C LEU A 39 -1.66 -1.49 -1.34
N THR A 40 -1.07 -1.01 -2.43
CA THR A 40 -0.14 0.13 -2.42
C THR A 40 -0.61 1.28 -3.32
N PRO A 41 -1.88 1.76 -3.23
CA PRO A 41 -2.38 2.80 -4.11
C PRO A 41 -1.76 4.17 -3.84
N HIS A 42 -1.60 4.98 -4.89
CA HIS A 42 -1.59 6.43 -4.76
C HIS A 42 -3.04 6.97 -4.67
N ASP A 43 -3.22 8.27 -4.41
CA ASP A 43 -4.55 8.85 -4.18
C ASP A 43 -5.54 8.59 -5.33
N GLY A 44 -5.08 8.68 -6.58
CA GLY A 44 -5.93 8.44 -7.76
C GLY A 44 -6.38 6.98 -7.89
N GLU A 45 -5.50 6.02 -7.61
CA GLU A 45 -5.84 4.59 -7.56
C GLU A 45 -6.78 4.29 -6.39
N PHE A 46 -6.51 4.89 -5.24
CA PHE A 46 -7.35 4.73 -4.05
C PHE A 46 -8.79 5.18 -4.29
N THR A 47 -8.97 6.37 -4.88
CA THR A 47 -10.30 6.88 -5.24
C THR A 47 -11.00 5.96 -6.25
N ARG A 48 -10.27 5.41 -7.23
CA ARG A 48 -10.83 4.53 -8.26
C ARG A 48 -11.38 3.22 -7.68
N ILE A 49 -10.81 2.72 -6.59
CA ILE A 49 -11.28 1.52 -5.91
C ILE A 49 -12.29 1.79 -4.78
N GLY A 50 -12.79 3.02 -4.67
CA GLY A 50 -13.82 3.40 -3.72
C GLY A 50 -13.31 4.08 -2.45
N GLY A 51 -12.04 4.46 -2.39
CA GLY A 51 -11.51 5.27 -1.29
C GLY A 51 -12.06 6.70 -1.34
N ASP A 52 -12.48 7.22 -0.21
CA ASP A 52 -13.04 8.57 -0.10
C ASP A 52 -11.99 9.57 0.43
N LEU A 53 -11.52 10.44 -0.47
CA LEU A 53 -10.61 11.54 -0.18
C LEU A 53 -11.29 12.92 -0.31
N THR A 54 -12.60 12.98 -0.36
CA THR A 54 -13.35 14.25 -0.50
C THR A 54 -13.25 15.13 0.74
N GLY A 55 -12.98 14.53 1.92
CA GLY A 55 -12.70 15.24 3.16
C GLY A 55 -11.21 15.47 3.39
N SER A 56 -10.88 16.27 4.41
CA SER A 56 -9.49 16.52 4.84
C SER A 56 -8.87 15.39 5.67
N ASN A 57 -9.65 14.34 5.98
CA ASN A 57 -9.22 13.24 6.86
C ASN A 57 -8.71 12.04 6.08
N ARG A 58 -7.56 12.18 5.42
CA ARG A 58 -6.88 11.13 4.68
C ARG A 58 -6.56 9.89 5.54
N LEU A 59 -6.19 10.10 6.80
CA LEU A 59 -5.92 9.03 7.78
C LEU A 59 -7.18 8.24 8.11
N GLY A 60 -8.31 8.93 8.34
CA GLY A 60 -9.60 8.29 8.58
C GLY A 60 -10.08 7.47 7.38
N ALA A 61 -9.90 7.98 6.16
CA ALA A 61 -10.24 7.27 4.92
C ALA A 61 -9.43 5.99 4.77
N ALA A 62 -8.11 6.04 5.00
CA ALA A 62 -7.24 4.86 4.94
C ALA A 62 -7.63 3.81 5.99
N ARG A 63 -7.90 4.26 7.22
CA ARG A 63 -8.36 3.39 8.32
C ARG A 63 -9.67 2.69 7.97
N ALA A 64 -10.66 3.44 7.51
CA ALA A 64 -11.98 2.91 7.18
C ALA A 64 -11.89 1.87 6.05
N PHE A 65 -11.12 2.14 5.01
CA PHE A 65 -10.95 1.24 3.89
C PHE A 65 -10.28 -0.08 4.30
N GLY A 66 -9.16 -0.03 5.03
CA GLY A 66 -8.44 -1.23 5.49
C GLY A 66 -9.33 -2.12 6.37
N ALA A 67 -10.09 -1.53 7.29
CA ALA A 67 -11.03 -2.24 8.15
C ALA A 67 -12.22 -2.81 7.36
N ALA A 68 -12.79 -2.01 6.44
CA ALA A 68 -13.93 -2.44 5.63
C ALA A 68 -13.61 -3.65 4.74
N HIS A 69 -12.42 -3.70 4.13
CA HIS A 69 -12.04 -4.75 3.18
C HIS A 69 -11.07 -5.79 3.73
N GLY A 70 -10.69 -5.71 5.00
CA GLY A 70 -9.82 -6.70 5.65
C GLY A 70 -8.42 -6.80 5.04
N CYS A 71 -7.89 -5.70 4.47
CA CYS A 71 -6.58 -5.64 3.83
C CYS A 71 -5.65 -4.65 4.53
N VAL A 72 -4.34 -4.79 4.30
CA VAL A 72 -3.37 -3.76 4.65
C VAL A 72 -3.32 -2.76 3.50
N LEU A 73 -3.57 -1.49 3.80
CA LEU A 73 -3.53 -0.41 2.82
C LEU A 73 -2.31 0.47 3.04
N VAL A 74 -1.45 0.58 2.03
CA VAL A 74 -0.35 1.54 1.96
C VAL A 74 -0.76 2.68 1.04
N LEU A 75 -1.35 3.73 1.59
CA LEU A 75 -1.78 4.91 0.84
C LEU A 75 -0.58 5.82 0.60
N LYS A 76 -0.02 5.71 -0.61
CA LYS A 76 1.20 6.44 -1.05
C LYS A 76 0.97 7.94 -1.10
N GLY A 77 1.97 8.73 -0.74
CA GLY A 77 1.95 10.20 -0.81
C GLY A 77 2.93 10.83 0.19
N HIS A 78 2.84 12.15 0.35
CA HIS A 78 3.55 12.79 1.44
C HIS A 78 3.06 12.21 2.78
N ARG A 79 3.99 11.67 3.58
CA ARG A 79 3.67 10.90 4.79
C ARG A 79 2.76 9.70 4.48
N THR A 80 3.28 8.76 3.69
CA THR A 80 2.58 7.50 3.36
C THR A 80 1.97 6.87 4.60
N LEU A 81 0.72 6.44 4.47
CA LEU A 81 -0.06 5.81 5.54
C LEU A 81 -0.09 4.30 5.36
N THR A 82 0.17 3.55 6.42
CA THR A 82 -0.04 2.10 6.45
C THR A 82 -1.20 1.82 7.40
N ALA A 83 -2.36 1.49 6.84
CA ALA A 83 -3.56 1.16 7.60
C ALA A 83 -3.70 -0.36 7.73
N ALA A 84 -3.85 -0.82 8.97
CA ALA A 84 -4.09 -2.23 9.29
C ALA A 84 -5.60 -2.56 9.26
N PRO A 85 -5.98 -3.81 8.95
CA PRO A 85 -7.38 -4.25 9.05
C PRO A 85 -8.01 -4.04 10.43
N ALA A 86 -7.20 -4.09 11.48
CA ALA A 86 -7.62 -3.87 12.87
C ALA A 86 -7.87 -2.38 13.21
N GLY A 87 -7.65 -1.45 12.28
CA GLY A 87 -7.91 -0.02 12.45
C GLY A 87 -6.73 0.83 12.89
N ASN A 88 -5.57 0.25 13.18
CA ASN A 88 -4.34 1.01 13.44
C ASN A 88 -3.81 1.62 12.14
N VAL A 89 -3.32 2.86 12.21
CA VAL A 89 -2.67 3.54 11.07
C VAL A 89 -1.30 4.05 11.50
N LEU A 90 -0.28 3.65 10.76
CA LEU A 90 1.09 4.10 10.91
C LEU A 90 1.37 5.20 9.88
N VAL A 91 2.00 6.28 10.32
CA VAL A 91 2.38 7.41 9.46
C VAL A 91 3.88 7.35 9.22
N ASN A 92 4.29 7.22 7.97
CA ASN A 92 5.70 7.21 7.61
C ASN A 92 6.26 8.65 7.58
N THR A 93 7.44 8.83 8.16
CA THR A 93 8.13 10.14 8.25
C THR A 93 9.38 10.21 7.39
N THR A 94 9.73 9.13 6.67
CA THR A 94 10.88 9.09 5.76
C THR A 94 10.45 9.33 4.31
N GLY A 95 11.41 9.68 3.46
CA GLY A 95 11.20 9.93 2.05
C GLY A 95 11.08 11.39 1.69
N ASN A 96 11.34 11.68 0.42
CA ASN A 96 11.31 13.03 -0.14
C ASN A 96 10.69 13.03 -1.54
N SER A 97 10.53 14.21 -2.13
CA SER A 97 9.90 14.38 -3.45
C SER A 97 10.64 13.68 -4.60
N GLY A 98 11.91 13.35 -4.43
CA GLY A 98 12.68 12.57 -5.42
C GLY A 98 12.13 11.18 -5.68
N LEU A 99 11.33 10.63 -4.74
CA LEU A 99 10.64 9.37 -4.92
C LEU A 99 9.36 9.48 -5.78
N ALA A 100 8.91 10.69 -6.10
CA ALA A 100 7.74 10.92 -6.94
C ALA A 100 8.08 10.78 -8.44
N LYS A 101 8.62 9.63 -8.82
CA LYS A 101 8.99 9.32 -10.21
C LYS A 101 8.54 7.91 -10.58
N GLY A 102 8.37 7.66 -11.89
CA GLY A 102 8.00 6.34 -12.39
C GLY A 102 9.01 5.26 -11.96
N GLY A 103 8.50 4.09 -11.59
CA GLY A 103 9.29 2.95 -11.13
C GLY A 103 9.57 2.92 -9.62
N SER A 104 9.43 4.04 -8.92
CA SER A 104 9.65 4.08 -7.45
C SER A 104 8.64 3.21 -6.70
N GLY A 105 7.38 3.18 -7.15
CA GLY A 105 6.33 2.31 -6.60
C GLY A 105 6.64 0.83 -6.77
N ASP A 106 7.18 0.44 -7.92
CA ASP A 106 7.56 -0.96 -8.21
C ASP A 106 8.62 -1.45 -7.23
N VAL A 107 9.59 -0.60 -6.90
CA VAL A 107 10.62 -0.90 -5.88
C VAL A 107 9.98 -1.12 -4.51
N LEU A 108 9.07 -0.23 -4.10
CA LEU A 108 8.34 -0.38 -2.83
C LEU A 108 7.57 -1.69 -2.78
N THR A 109 6.83 -2.01 -3.84
CA THR A 109 6.07 -3.26 -3.97
C THR A 109 6.97 -4.49 -3.82
N GLY A 110 8.15 -4.49 -4.47
CA GLY A 110 9.15 -5.54 -4.35
C GLY A 110 9.70 -5.69 -2.92
N ILE A 111 9.98 -4.60 -2.24
CA ILE A 111 10.44 -4.62 -0.84
C ILE A 111 9.38 -5.24 0.08
N VAL A 112 8.14 -4.82 -0.04
CA VAL A 112 7.03 -5.36 0.78
C VAL A 112 6.83 -6.84 0.51
N ALA A 113 6.82 -7.26 -0.75
CA ALA A 113 6.70 -8.66 -1.15
C ALA A 113 7.85 -9.52 -0.59
N ALA A 114 9.08 -9.02 -0.64
CA ALA A 114 10.24 -9.72 -0.09
C ALA A 114 10.15 -9.90 1.43
N LEU A 115 9.68 -8.89 2.16
CA LEU A 115 9.49 -8.98 3.61
C LEU A 115 8.37 -9.96 3.98
N LEU A 116 7.28 -9.99 3.21
CA LEU A 116 6.22 -11.01 3.37
C LEU A 116 6.76 -12.41 3.12
N ALA A 117 7.53 -12.62 2.07
CA ALA A 117 8.14 -13.91 1.75
C ALA A 117 9.11 -14.40 2.86
N GLN A 118 9.71 -13.49 3.60
CA GLN A 118 10.56 -13.78 4.76
C GLN A 118 9.76 -14.05 6.05
N GLY A 119 8.43 -14.05 6.00
CA GLY A 119 7.56 -14.37 7.13
C GLY A 119 7.18 -13.19 8.01
N ALA A 120 7.43 -11.95 7.59
CA ALA A 120 6.93 -10.79 8.32
C ALA A 120 5.39 -10.73 8.25
N THR A 121 4.75 -10.25 9.32
CA THR A 121 3.30 -9.97 9.28
C THR A 121 3.00 -8.89 8.25
N ALA A 122 1.80 -8.88 7.68
CA ALA A 122 1.43 -7.97 6.60
C ALA A 122 1.63 -6.49 6.96
N VAL A 123 1.20 -6.09 8.16
CA VAL A 123 1.35 -4.71 8.65
C VAL A 123 2.82 -4.36 8.84
N ARG A 124 3.62 -5.28 9.38
CA ARG A 124 5.05 -5.07 9.60
C ARG A 124 5.81 -4.98 8.27
N ALA A 125 5.52 -5.89 7.33
CA ALA A 125 6.12 -5.86 5.99
C ALA A 125 5.84 -4.55 5.26
N ALA A 126 4.59 -4.08 5.31
CA ALA A 126 4.19 -2.83 4.71
C ALA A 126 4.87 -1.62 5.38
N ALA A 127 4.79 -1.50 6.71
CA ALA A 127 5.34 -0.35 7.44
C ALA A 127 6.86 -0.27 7.32
N VAL A 128 7.57 -1.39 7.50
CA VAL A 128 9.03 -1.45 7.36
C VAL A 128 9.44 -1.21 5.91
N GLY A 129 8.71 -1.79 4.95
CA GLY A 129 8.96 -1.57 3.52
C GLY A 129 8.85 -0.11 3.12
N VAL A 130 7.81 0.58 3.56
CA VAL A 130 7.62 2.03 3.34
C VAL A 130 8.74 2.84 3.98
N TRP A 131 9.12 2.51 5.22
CA TRP A 131 10.20 3.20 5.92
C TRP A 131 11.55 3.02 5.22
N LEU A 132 11.92 1.79 4.86
CA LEU A 132 13.17 1.48 4.14
C LEU A 132 13.23 2.20 2.79
N HIS A 133 12.15 2.15 2.02
CA HIS A 133 12.06 2.81 0.72
C HIS A 133 12.22 4.34 0.88
N GLY A 134 11.53 4.94 1.84
CA GLY A 134 11.64 6.36 2.16
C GLY A 134 13.05 6.73 2.61
N ARG A 135 13.65 5.97 3.53
CA ARG A 135 15.00 6.23 4.03
C ARG A 135 16.07 6.10 2.94
N ALA A 136 15.92 5.13 2.03
CA ALA A 136 16.79 5.00 0.86
C ALA A 136 16.71 6.24 -0.03
N GLY A 137 15.51 6.78 -0.24
CA GLY A 137 15.31 8.04 -0.97
C GLY A 137 16.00 9.24 -0.30
N ASP A 138 15.91 9.33 1.03
CA ASP A 138 16.57 10.39 1.80
C ASP A 138 18.09 10.31 1.67
N LEU A 139 18.66 9.11 1.83
CA LEU A 139 20.10 8.89 1.67
C LEU A 139 20.59 9.18 0.24
N ALA A 140 19.78 8.85 -0.77
CA ALA A 140 20.10 9.18 -2.15
C ALA A 140 20.09 10.70 -2.38
N ALA A 141 19.12 11.41 -1.82
CA ALA A 141 19.06 12.87 -1.92
C ALA A 141 20.27 13.56 -1.25
N GLU A 142 20.69 13.08 -0.08
CA GLU A 142 21.89 13.58 0.62
C GLU A 142 23.17 13.48 -0.24
N ARG A 143 23.25 12.49 -1.13
CA ARG A 143 24.42 12.23 -1.99
C ARG A 143 24.35 12.90 -3.36
N LEU A 144 23.15 13.16 -3.86
CA LEU A 144 22.92 13.62 -5.24
C LEU A 144 22.55 15.11 -5.32
N THR A 145 22.18 15.73 -4.22
CA THR A 145 22.02 17.19 -4.13
C THR A 145 23.35 17.84 -3.68
N PRO A 146 23.85 18.82 -4.44
CA PRO A 146 25.03 19.58 -4.06
C PRO A 146 24.81 20.40 -2.79
#